data_8c3eb002081893a0198712328a7a1e82
#
_entry.id   8c3eb002081893a0198712328a7a1e82
#
_cell.length_a   1.000
_cell.length_b   1.000
_cell.length_c   1.000
_cell.angle_alpha   90.00
_cell.angle_beta   90.00
_cell.angle_gamma   90.00
#
_symmetry.space_group_name_H-M   'P 1'
#
loop_
_entity.id
_entity.type
_entity.pdbx_description
1 polymer ?
#
loop_
_entity_poly.entity_id
_entity_poly.type
_entity_poly.pdbx_seq_one_letter_code
_entity_poly.pdbx_strand_id
1 'polypeptide(L)'
;MDQYIKKKLAKNWFKTLQEVLCREIEEKEGNKTKFKITNWNRSKSNDEGGGQYRILENGKIFDKVGVNFSEVYGKFSNEFKNKVPGTKTSSKFWASGISVVMHMKNPHVPAMHFNTRYIVTSFGWFGGGMDVTPCMKDKKLENWF
;
A
#
# COMPACT_ATOMS: atom_id res chain seq x y z
N MET A 1 10.25 20.25 -12.10
CA MET A 1 10.89 18.92 -11.92
C MET A 1 10.29 17.96 -12.93
N ASP A 2 11.13 17.28 -13.68
CA ASP A 2 10.73 16.31 -14.69
C ASP A 2 9.87 15.18 -14.10
N GLN A 3 8.86 14.75 -14.85
CA GLN A 3 7.92 13.69 -14.46
C GLN A 3 8.63 12.33 -14.25
N TYR A 4 9.68 12.07 -15.02
CA TYR A 4 10.52 10.88 -14.85
C TYR A 4 11.19 10.86 -13.48
N ILE A 5 11.77 11.98 -13.06
CA ILE A 5 12.43 12.14 -11.76
C ILE A 5 11.42 11.95 -10.63
N LYS A 6 10.22 12.56 -10.74
CA LYS A 6 9.15 12.40 -9.74
C LYS A 6 8.73 10.94 -9.56
N LYS A 7 8.54 10.19 -10.65
CA LYS A 7 8.23 8.75 -10.61
C LYS A 7 9.32 7.96 -9.89
N LYS A 8 10.59 8.21 -10.22
CA LYS A 8 11.74 7.52 -9.61
C LYS A 8 11.84 7.80 -8.12
N LEU A 9 11.68 9.06 -7.72
CA LEU A 9 11.70 9.45 -6.30
C LEU A 9 10.54 8.82 -5.52
N ALA A 10 9.31 8.89 -6.04
CA ALA A 10 8.14 8.30 -5.40
C ALA A 10 8.26 6.78 -5.24
N LYS A 11 8.68 6.08 -6.31
CA LYS A 11 8.94 4.64 -6.26
C LYS A 11 9.97 4.28 -5.18
N ASN A 12 11.11 4.96 -5.17
CA ASN A 12 12.17 4.69 -4.20
C ASN A 12 11.69 4.97 -2.77
N TRP A 13 10.96 6.07 -2.57
CA TRP A 13 10.37 6.39 -1.28
C TRP A 13 9.44 5.28 -0.78
N PHE A 14 8.52 4.77 -1.61
CA PHE A 14 7.61 3.71 -1.20
C PHE A 14 8.31 2.38 -0.90
N LYS A 15 9.41 2.06 -1.60
CA LYS A 15 10.26 0.92 -1.25
C LYS A 15 10.92 1.10 0.12
N THR A 16 11.54 2.25 0.34
CA THR A 16 12.15 2.58 1.64
C THR A 16 11.11 2.55 2.75
N LEU A 17 9.93 3.11 2.52
CA LEU A 17 8.83 3.08 3.50
C LEU A 17 8.40 1.65 3.84
N GLN A 18 8.32 0.74 2.84
CA GLN A 18 8.05 -0.67 3.10
C GLN A 18 9.12 -1.30 4.00
N GLU A 19 10.39 -1.03 3.73
CA GLU A 19 11.52 -1.57 4.52
C GLU A 19 11.50 -1.06 5.95
N VAL A 20 11.31 0.26 6.13
CA VAL A 20 11.22 0.88 7.45
C VAL A 20 10.05 0.31 8.25
N LEU A 21 8.85 0.26 7.68
CA LEU A 21 7.68 -0.27 8.36
C LEU A 21 7.86 -1.74 8.76
N CYS A 22 8.38 -2.58 7.88
CA CYS A 22 8.61 -3.98 8.19
C CYS A 22 9.65 -4.14 9.32
N ARG A 23 10.74 -3.39 9.30
CA ARG A 23 11.74 -3.41 10.36
C ARG A 23 11.16 -2.98 11.71
N GLU A 24 10.46 -1.85 11.76
CA GLU A 24 9.85 -1.35 12.99
C GLU A 24 8.83 -2.34 13.59
N ILE A 25 8.05 -3.01 12.73
CA ILE A 25 7.10 -4.04 13.16
C ILE A 25 7.84 -5.26 13.71
N GLU A 26 8.89 -5.74 13.03
CA GLU A 26 9.71 -6.85 13.52
C GLU A 26 10.39 -6.54 14.85
N GLU A 27 10.87 -5.32 15.04
CA GLU A 27 11.45 -4.86 16.31
C GLU A 27 10.43 -4.88 17.44
N LYS A 28 9.19 -4.42 17.20
CA LYS A 28 8.09 -4.51 18.16
C LYS A 28 7.73 -5.95 18.53
N GLU A 29 7.83 -6.89 17.59
CA GLU A 29 7.68 -8.32 17.83
C GLU A 29 8.89 -8.96 18.56
N GLY A 30 9.92 -8.17 18.91
CA GLY A 30 11.16 -8.64 19.52
C GLY A 30 12.05 -9.41 18.57
N ASN A 31 11.97 -9.15 17.28
CA ASN A 31 12.72 -9.78 16.18
C ASN A 31 12.58 -11.31 16.05
N LYS A 32 11.64 -11.93 16.76
CA LYS A 32 11.40 -13.39 16.70
C LYS A 32 10.55 -13.79 15.51
N THR A 33 9.60 -12.93 15.12
CA THR A 33 8.73 -13.13 13.96
C THR A 33 9.20 -12.25 12.83
N LYS A 34 9.34 -12.81 11.63
CA LYS A 34 9.87 -12.12 10.46
C LYS A 34 8.86 -12.08 9.31
N PHE A 35 8.95 -11.05 8.50
CA PHE A 35 8.16 -10.95 7.29
C PHE A 35 8.58 -11.98 6.24
N LYS A 36 7.62 -12.73 5.71
CA LYS A 36 7.79 -13.52 4.49
C LYS A 36 7.61 -12.61 3.28
N ILE A 37 8.60 -12.62 2.40
CA ILE A 37 8.67 -11.74 1.21
C ILE A 37 8.23 -12.51 -0.02
N THR A 38 7.33 -11.93 -0.81
CA THR A 38 6.89 -12.50 -2.09
C THR A 38 6.82 -11.40 -3.15
N ASN A 39 7.48 -11.62 -4.28
CA ASN A 39 7.37 -10.76 -5.45
C ASN A 39 6.18 -11.20 -6.30
N TRP A 40 5.53 -10.25 -6.96
CA TRP A 40 4.42 -10.51 -7.86
C TRP A 40 4.48 -9.63 -9.10
N ASN A 41 3.94 -10.12 -10.20
CA ASN A 41 3.80 -9.40 -11.45
C ASN A 41 2.32 -9.23 -11.78
N ARG A 42 1.96 -8.08 -12.35
CA ARG A 42 0.57 -7.80 -12.73
C ARG A 42 0.11 -8.62 -13.92
N SER A 43 1.01 -8.86 -14.88
CA SER A 43 0.76 -9.69 -16.05
C SER A 43 1.81 -10.79 -16.19
N LYS A 44 1.51 -11.82 -16.98
CA LYS A 44 2.46 -12.90 -17.30
C LYS A 44 3.66 -12.40 -18.13
N SER A 45 3.48 -11.35 -18.91
CA SER A 45 4.51 -10.74 -19.77
C SER A 45 5.43 -9.76 -19.04
N ASN A 46 5.16 -9.46 -17.77
CA ASN A 46 5.91 -8.48 -16.94
C ASN A 46 5.90 -7.03 -17.45
N ASP A 47 5.09 -6.71 -18.45
CA ASP A 47 5.05 -5.41 -19.11
C ASP A 47 3.96 -4.46 -18.57
N GLU A 48 3.31 -4.83 -17.46
CA GLU A 48 2.36 -3.99 -16.74
C GLU A 48 2.80 -3.65 -15.30
N GLY A 49 4.04 -4.03 -14.96
CA GLY A 49 4.62 -3.82 -13.65
C GLY A 49 4.25 -4.91 -12.63
N GLY A 50 4.52 -4.63 -11.37
CA GLY A 50 4.31 -5.60 -10.28
C GLY A 50 4.66 -4.98 -8.94
N GLY A 51 5.10 -5.81 -8.02
CA GLY A 51 5.46 -5.35 -6.69
C GLY A 51 6.01 -6.45 -5.80
N GLN A 52 6.00 -6.14 -4.53
CA GLN A 52 6.42 -7.05 -3.48
C GLN A 52 5.48 -6.90 -2.29
N TYR A 53 4.88 -7.99 -1.85
CA TYR A 53 4.19 -7.99 -0.57
C TYR A 53 5.01 -8.73 0.48
N ARG A 54 4.93 -8.25 1.69
CA ARG A 54 5.55 -8.81 2.87
C ARG A 54 4.46 -9.12 3.89
N ILE A 55 4.43 -10.35 4.37
CA ILE A 55 3.42 -10.81 5.33
C ILE A 55 4.12 -11.33 6.58
N LEU A 56 3.69 -10.84 7.73
CA LEU A 56 4.02 -11.35 9.05
C LEU A 56 2.75 -11.96 9.65
N GLU A 57 2.87 -13.16 10.20
CA GLU A 57 1.75 -13.89 10.81
C GLU A 57 2.18 -14.49 12.16
N ASN A 58 1.20 -14.68 13.03
CA ASN A 58 1.36 -15.33 14.33
C ASN A 58 2.38 -14.65 15.26
N GLY A 59 2.46 -13.31 15.18
CA GLY A 59 3.29 -12.54 16.09
C GLY A 59 2.74 -12.50 17.51
N LYS A 60 3.50 -11.88 18.41
CA LYS A 60 3.10 -11.65 19.80
C LYS A 60 2.08 -10.51 19.92
N ILE A 61 2.29 -9.44 19.16
CA ILE A 61 1.47 -8.22 19.15
C ILE A 61 0.50 -8.26 17.96
N PHE A 62 1.01 -8.60 16.79
CA PHE A 62 0.25 -8.66 15.56
C PHE A 62 -0.14 -10.10 15.23
N ASP A 63 -1.42 -10.34 14.98
CA ASP A 63 -1.90 -11.61 14.45
C ASP A 63 -1.49 -11.75 12.98
N LYS A 64 -1.74 -10.68 12.21
CA LYS A 64 -1.34 -10.61 10.80
C LYS A 64 -1.04 -9.19 10.37
N VAL A 65 0.08 -9.01 9.66
CA VAL A 65 0.44 -7.75 8.99
C VAL A 65 0.77 -8.03 7.54
N GLY A 66 0.20 -7.23 6.65
CA GLY A 66 0.57 -7.21 5.24
C GLY A 66 1.07 -5.83 4.84
N VAL A 67 2.25 -5.76 4.23
CA VAL A 67 2.84 -4.53 3.69
C VAL A 67 3.15 -4.76 2.21
N ASN A 68 2.37 -4.15 1.34
CA ASN A 68 2.48 -4.33 -0.11
C ASN A 68 3.00 -3.06 -0.78
N PHE A 69 4.13 -3.17 -1.45
CA PHE A 69 4.67 -2.19 -2.40
C PHE A 69 4.25 -2.56 -3.81
N SER A 70 3.88 -1.56 -4.62
CA SER A 70 3.57 -1.75 -6.03
C SER A 70 4.15 -0.65 -6.92
N GLU A 71 4.49 -1.04 -8.14
CA GLU A 71 4.72 -0.16 -9.28
C GLU A 71 4.01 -0.77 -10.48
N VAL A 72 2.96 -0.14 -10.95
CA VAL A 72 2.12 -0.64 -12.03
C VAL A 72 1.88 0.44 -13.08
N TYR A 73 1.71 0.00 -14.31
CA TYR A 73 1.42 0.88 -15.43
C TYR A 73 0.56 0.15 -16.47
N GLY A 74 -0.02 0.89 -17.37
CA GLY A 74 -0.91 0.34 -18.38
C GLY A 74 -1.87 1.37 -18.96
N LYS A 75 -3.02 0.89 -19.37
CA LYS A 75 -4.12 1.72 -19.87
C LYS A 75 -5.38 1.46 -19.07
N PHE A 76 -6.10 2.52 -18.73
CA PHE A 76 -7.47 2.40 -18.20
C PHE A 76 -8.42 1.88 -19.27
N SER A 77 -9.40 1.09 -18.86
CA SER A 77 -10.53 0.72 -19.74
C SER A 77 -11.35 1.95 -20.11
N ASN A 78 -12.14 1.81 -21.18
CA ASN A 78 -13.02 2.91 -21.65
C ASN A 78 -14.01 3.38 -20.58
N GLU A 79 -14.44 2.52 -19.67
CA GLU A 79 -15.33 2.85 -18.55
C GLU A 79 -14.73 3.83 -17.55
N PHE A 80 -13.40 3.77 -17.38
CA PHE A 80 -12.66 4.66 -16.48
C PHE A 80 -12.13 5.92 -17.18
N LYS A 81 -12.17 5.94 -18.51
CA LYS A 81 -11.86 7.14 -19.29
C LYS A 81 -12.85 8.25 -18.89
N ASN A 82 -12.34 9.38 -18.48
CA ASN A 82 -13.09 10.54 -17.94
C ASN A 82 -13.50 10.45 -16.45
N LYS A 83 -13.38 9.30 -15.78
CA LYS A 83 -13.62 9.19 -14.32
C LYS A 83 -12.35 9.46 -13.50
N VAL A 84 -11.18 9.23 -14.09
CA VAL A 84 -9.88 9.45 -13.44
C VAL A 84 -9.28 10.77 -13.94
N PRO A 85 -8.77 11.62 -13.05
CA PRO A 85 -8.12 12.87 -13.45
C PRO A 85 -7.02 12.64 -14.51
N GLY A 86 -6.98 13.49 -15.55
CA GLY A 86 -5.96 13.45 -16.59
C GLY A 86 -6.11 12.35 -17.65
N THR A 87 -7.21 11.59 -17.67
CA THR A 87 -7.43 10.53 -18.67
C THR A 87 -8.18 10.98 -19.94
N LYS A 88 -8.58 12.27 -20.01
CA LYS A 88 -9.29 12.81 -21.18
C LYS A 88 -8.50 12.70 -22.49
N THR A 89 -7.18 12.95 -22.42
CA THR A 89 -6.28 12.97 -23.58
C THR A 89 -5.53 11.65 -23.78
N SER A 90 -5.33 10.87 -22.73
CA SER A 90 -4.63 9.58 -22.79
C SER A 90 -5.13 8.66 -21.68
N SER A 91 -5.41 7.41 -22.05
CA SER A 91 -5.77 6.37 -21.07
C SER A 91 -4.57 5.76 -20.35
N LYS A 92 -3.33 6.11 -20.75
CA LYS A 92 -2.12 5.57 -20.12
C LYS A 92 -1.98 6.07 -18.68
N PHE A 93 -1.54 5.20 -17.81
CA PHE A 93 -1.20 5.53 -16.41
C PHE A 93 0.08 4.85 -15.96
N TRP A 94 0.68 5.40 -14.95
CA TRP A 94 1.69 4.83 -14.09
C TRP A 94 1.32 5.13 -12.64
N ALA A 95 1.48 4.16 -11.76
CA ALA A 95 1.24 4.34 -10.33
C ALA A 95 2.25 3.56 -9.51
N SER A 96 2.72 4.15 -8.43
CA SER A 96 3.47 3.44 -7.40
C SER A 96 2.91 3.80 -6.03
N GLY A 97 2.96 2.87 -5.10
CA GLY A 97 2.42 3.10 -3.77
C GLY A 97 2.70 1.96 -2.81
N ILE A 98 2.24 2.18 -1.58
CA ILE A 98 2.25 1.21 -0.51
C ILE A 98 0.85 1.03 0.05
N SER A 99 0.51 -0.19 0.44
CA SER A 99 -0.70 -0.52 1.19
C SER A 99 -0.32 -1.38 2.38
N VAL A 100 -0.88 -1.06 3.53
CA VAL A 100 -0.58 -1.71 4.81
C VAL A 100 -1.89 -2.11 5.46
N VAL A 101 -1.96 -3.36 5.94
CA VAL A 101 -3.07 -3.87 6.75
C VAL A 101 -2.47 -4.48 8.00
N MET A 102 -3.00 -4.13 9.16
CA MET A 102 -2.55 -4.63 10.46
C MET A 102 -3.73 -5.17 11.24
N HIS A 103 -3.67 -6.44 11.60
CA HIS A 103 -4.58 -7.08 12.53
C HIS A 103 -3.82 -7.41 13.81
N MET A 104 -4.34 -6.91 14.92
CA MET A 104 -3.71 -7.10 16.24
C MET A 104 -4.12 -8.43 16.85
N LYS A 105 -3.25 -9.02 17.66
CA LYS A 105 -3.55 -10.22 18.44
C LYS A 105 -4.63 -9.97 19.49
N ASN A 106 -4.63 -8.77 20.07
CA ASN A 106 -5.64 -8.35 21.02
C ASN A 106 -6.87 -7.79 20.27
N PRO A 107 -8.05 -8.41 20.36
CA PRO A 107 -9.24 -7.96 19.62
C PRO A 107 -9.80 -6.62 20.10
N HIS A 108 -9.36 -6.12 21.27
CA HIS A 108 -9.72 -4.78 21.74
C HIS A 108 -8.91 -3.66 21.03
N VAL A 109 -7.85 -4.01 20.33
CA VAL A 109 -7.11 -3.06 19.49
C VAL A 109 -7.64 -3.14 18.07
N PRO A 110 -8.12 -2.03 17.50
CA PRO A 110 -8.71 -2.03 16.16
C PRO A 110 -7.75 -2.50 15.09
N ALA A 111 -8.27 -3.12 14.05
CA ALA A 111 -7.54 -3.33 12.81
C ALA A 111 -7.29 -1.99 12.11
N MET A 112 -6.17 -1.86 11.46
CA MET A 112 -5.78 -0.65 10.74
C MET A 112 -5.44 -0.96 9.29
N HIS A 113 -5.96 -0.12 8.39
CA HIS A 113 -5.58 -0.09 6.99
C HIS A 113 -5.07 1.29 6.63
N PHE A 114 -3.96 1.32 5.89
CA PHE A 114 -3.35 2.54 5.40
C PHE A 114 -2.85 2.34 3.98
N ASN A 115 -3.05 3.30 3.10
CA ASN A 115 -2.43 3.30 1.79
C ASN A 115 -2.05 4.71 1.35
N THR A 116 -0.99 4.80 0.55
CA THR A 116 -0.61 6.01 -0.17
C THR A 116 0.01 5.66 -1.50
N ARG A 117 -0.21 6.51 -2.50
CA ARG A 117 0.24 6.29 -3.87
C ARG A 117 0.55 7.58 -4.60
N TYR A 118 1.45 7.52 -5.55
CA TYR A 118 1.66 8.53 -6.57
C TYR A 118 1.16 7.99 -7.90
N ILE A 119 0.23 8.70 -8.52
CA ILE A 119 -0.41 8.33 -9.78
C ILE A 119 -0.03 9.37 -10.82
N VAL A 120 0.25 8.91 -12.03
CA VAL A 120 0.58 9.75 -13.18
C VAL A 120 -0.27 9.33 -14.37
N THR A 121 -0.99 10.30 -14.92
CA THR A 121 -1.70 10.25 -16.21
C THR A 121 -1.14 11.34 -17.11
N SER A 122 -1.90 12.33 -17.55
CA SER A 122 -1.37 13.55 -18.17
C SER A 122 -0.66 14.48 -17.17
N PHE A 123 -0.95 14.33 -15.88
CA PHE A 123 -0.24 14.97 -14.77
C PHE A 123 -0.12 13.97 -13.61
N GLY A 124 0.61 14.34 -12.56
CA GLY A 124 0.82 13.47 -11.41
C GLY A 124 0.24 14.06 -10.13
N TRP A 125 -0.32 13.18 -9.25
CA TRP A 125 -0.81 13.55 -7.92
C TRP A 125 -0.58 12.43 -6.92
N PHE A 126 -0.53 12.79 -5.63
CA PHE A 126 -0.58 11.84 -4.53
C PHE A 126 -2.02 11.62 -4.10
N GLY A 127 -2.30 10.40 -3.66
CA GLY A 127 -3.56 10.03 -3.04
C GLY A 127 -3.33 8.93 -2.01
N GLY A 128 -4.27 8.77 -1.11
CA GLY A 128 -4.21 7.76 -0.08
C GLY A 128 -5.37 7.86 0.88
N GLY A 129 -5.38 6.97 1.85
CA GLY A 129 -6.37 6.95 2.91
C GLY A 129 -5.93 6.04 4.04
N MET A 130 -6.60 6.19 5.16
CA MET A 130 -6.44 5.35 6.33
C MET A 130 -7.81 5.11 6.94
N ASP A 131 -8.05 3.89 7.40
CA ASP A 131 -9.17 3.57 8.25
C ASP A 131 -8.72 2.74 9.45
N VAL A 132 -9.51 2.82 10.50
CA VAL A 132 -9.32 2.08 11.74
C VAL A 132 -10.65 1.42 12.06
N THR A 133 -10.67 0.08 12.05
CA THR A 133 -11.90 -0.71 12.19
C THR A 133 -11.88 -1.49 13.48
N PRO A 134 -12.75 -1.17 14.46
CA PRO A 134 -12.87 -1.95 15.69
C PRO A 134 -13.29 -3.39 15.39
N CYS A 135 -12.56 -4.36 15.96
CA CYS A 135 -12.89 -5.79 15.83
C CYS A 135 -14.02 -6.20 16.80
N MET A 136 -14.19 -5.45 17.88
CA MET A 136 -15.26 -5.64 18.87
C MET A 136 -16.07 -4.35 19.03
N LYS A 137 -17.39 -4.48 19.22
CA LYS A 137 -18.23 -3.33 19.54
C LYS A 137 -17.85 -2.81 20.94
N ASP A 138 -17.21 -1.66 20.98
CA ASP A 138 -16.92 -0.93 22.21
C ASP A 138 -17.46 0.49 22.06
N LYS A 139 -18.52 0.80 22.81
CA LYS A 139 -19.16 2.13 22.80
C LYS A 139 -18.20 3.27 23.16
N LYS A 140 -17.12 2.99 23.89
CA LYS A 140 -16.10 3.99 24.20
C LYS A 140 -15.21 4.28 23.01
N LEU A 141 -14.88 3.26 22.20
CA LEU A 141 -14.08 3.43 20.97
C LEU A 141 -14.89 4.06 19.84
N GLU A 142 -16.20 3.77 19.74
CA GLU A 142 -17.09 4.36 18.72
C GLU A 142 -17.20 5.90 18.83
N ASN A 143 -16.94 6.46 20.01
CA ASN A 143 -16.94 7.92 20.24
C ASN A 143 -15.59 8.60 19.95
N TRP A 144 -14.55 7.85 19.57
CA TRP A 144 -13.21 8.39 19.28
C TRP A 144 -12.92 8.50 17.77
N PHE A 145 -13.76 7.90 16.94
CA PHE A 145 -13.67 7.87 15.48
C PHE A 145 -15.02 8.28 14.88
#